data_0e9575d1e2a2348b5e39c981957f28bb
#
_entry.id   0e9575d1e2a2348b5e39c981957f28bb
#
_cell.length_a   1.000
_cell.length_b   1.000
_cell.length_c   1.000
_cell.angle_alpha   90.00
_cell.angle_beta   90.00
_cell.angle_gamma   90.00
#
_symmetry.space_group_name_H-M   'P 1'
#
loop_
_entity.id
_entity.type
_entity.pdbx_description
1 polymer ?
#
loop_
_entity_poly.entity_id
_entity_poly.type
_entity_poly.pdbx_seq_one_letter_code
_entity_poly.pdbx_strand_id
1 'polypeptide(L)'
;DVCSSDLYIRELAAPAGYVSSDETLDVTAAYQGQDVKVIKLASEFKNQPTKITVKKSDITTGVELSGATLTVLDKDKNVIDTWKSVKGEEHLIERLTVGETYTLREEMAPYGYLKAEEITFTVEDTAEIQKVEMKDDVPTGTLIINKKGEFLEKVSALDSVGGWISHLFEYISGSLKEVTFEVYALEDIKAADGESEDYYKKDDLIATITTDETGVAKLTDIPLGKYYVKEKETANGYVLDSTAREIDLTYRDQDTAEVTYSSDWQNNRQKAEVKVLKKEKDSDRVLEGAVFALCNKEDIVNANGDVILKADTVIEEQATDKEGKLTFTADLPIGYTYYVKETSPAPGFATTDQVQEFTFEYDGADKETLSYEFTFEDEPTVVEITKTSLTDGKELEGAKLEVTDEDGKVVDSWTSGKEAHIIKELVAGKKYTLTETKPADGYVTAESITFTVEDSSKAQKIEMKDDVTKVQISKTDISGKELPGAKLTILDKDGKVVESWTSEEKAHYIEMLPIGAYTLREETAPDGYLVAEDVKFTVKDTGEIQKVVMKDEAKPTETPTETPTETPSETPETTDTPSGTISTDAPKTGDDTPVMFWILLAGLGIIGFGTSAVYLRKKRKK
;
A
#
# COMPACT_ATOMS: atom_id res chain seq x y z
N ASP A 1 103.26 -40.23 -75.63
CA ASP A 1 101.90 -40.23 -75.05
C ASP A 1 101.65 -38.94 -74.32
N VAL A 2 100.76 -38.15 -74.82
CA VAL A 2 100.33 -36.93 -74.17
C VAL A 2 99.24 -37.33 -73.15
N CYS A 3 99.53 -37.28 -71.86
CA CYS A 3 98.57 -37.50 -70.84
C CYS A 3 97.59 -36.26 -70.76
N SER A 4 96.40 -36.40 -71.26
CA SER A 4 95.35 -35.50 -70.91
C SER A 4 94.51 -36.19 -69.82
N SER A 5 94.17 -35.51 -68.76
CA SER A 5 93.26 -35.98 -67.70
C SER A 5 91.95 -35.25 -67.81
N ASP A 6 90.86 -36.03 -68.04
CA ASP A 6 89.51 -35.51 -67.97
C ASP A 6 89.12 -35.42 -66.50
N LEU A 7 88.92 -34.20 -66.07
CA LEU A 7 88.53 -33.86 -64.69
C LEU A 7 87.23 -33.13 -64.76
N TYR A 8 86.42 -33.27 -63.73
CA TYR A 8 85.25 -32.47 -63.56
C TYR A 8 85.31 -31.72 -62.23
N ILE A 9 84.70 -30.57 -62.19
CA ILE A 9 84.51 -29.72 -61.02
C ILE A 9 83.02 -29.75 -60.71
N ARG A 10 82.68 -29.97 -59.46
CA ARG A 10 81.36 -29.82 -58.95
C ARG A 10 81.39 -28.91 -57.73
N GLU A 11 80.26 -28.20 -57.51
CA GLU A 11 80.12 -27.45 -56.29
C GLU A 11 79.79 -28.41 -55.12
N LEU A 12 80.43 -28.23 -53.97
CA LEU A 12 80.19 -29.01 -52.76
C LEU A 12 79.26 -28.27 -51.79
N ALA A 13 79.21 -26.96 -51.86
CA ALA A 13 78.36 -26.08 -51.08
C ALA A 13 78.30 -24.73 -51.77
N ALA A 14 77.12 -24.20 -51.90
CA ALA A 14 76.88 -22.85 -52.43
C ALA A 14 77.33 -21.79 -51.40
N PRO A 15 77.60 -20.56 -51.85
CA PRO A 15 77.73 -19.43 -50.93
C PRO A 15 76.47 -19.18 -50.17
N ALA A 16 76.59 -18.60 -48.98
CA ALA A 16 75.44 -18.26 -48.17
C ALA A 16 74.38 -17.43 -48.97
N GLY A 17 73.17 -17.87 -48.95
CA GLY A 17 72.05 -17.25 -49.70
C GLY A 17 71.85 -17.77 -51.14
N TYR A 18 72.53 -18.75 -51.52
CA TYR A 18 72.44 -19.34 -52.88
C TYR A 18 72.21 -20.86 -52.79
N VAL A 19 71.54 -21.36 -53.81
CA VAL A 19 71.24 -22.78 -54.01
C VAL A 19 72.44 -23.48 -54.62
N SER A 20 72.72 -24.68 -54.14
CA SER A 20 73.83 -25.50 -54.70
C SER A 20 73.53 -25.88 -56.15
N SER A 21 74.61 -25.81 -56.99
CA SER A 21 74.49 -26.25 -58.39
C SER A 21 74.86 -27.72 -58.52
N ASP A 22 73.97 -28.51 -59.09
CA ASP A 22 74.26 -29.88 -59.46
C ASP A 22 75.07 -29.98 -60.77
N GLU A 23 75.42 -28.83 -61.36
CA GLU A 23 76.17 -28.77 -62.57
C GLU A 23 77.56 -29.30 -62.38
N THR A 24 78.06 -30.15 -63.28
CA THR A 24 79.44 -30.60 -63.33
C THR A 24 80.06 -29.93 -64.55
N LEU A 25 81.17 -29.28 -64.33
CA LEU A 25 81.94 -28.66 -65.40
C LEU A 25 83.12 -29.55 -65.73
N ASP A 26 83.13 -30.10 -66.97
CA ASP A 26 84.26 -30.88 -67.44
C ASP A 26 85.46 -29.93 -67.75
N VAL A 27 86.62 -30.27 -67.25
CA VAL A 27 87.84 -29.51 -67.46
C VAL A 27 88.92 -30.45 -67.97
N THR A 28 89.44 -30.11 -69.09
CA THR A 28 90.56 -30.89 -69.66
C THR A 28 91.90 -30.17 -69.45
N ALA A 29 92.80 -30.82 -68.70
CA ALA A 29 94.14 -30.33 -68.47
C ALA A 29 95.02 -30.91 -69.60
N ALA A 30 95.11 -30.26 -70.76
CA ALA A 30 95.92 -30.68 -71.88
C ALA A 30 97.33 -30.09 -71.80
N TYR A 31 98.34 -30.90 -72.13
CA TYR A 31 99.74 -30.49 -72.15
C TYR A 31 99.90 -29.31 -73.11
N GLN A 32 100.54 -28.23 -72.63
CA GLN A 32 100.76 -26.97 -73.39
C GLN A 32 102.18 -26.69 -73.78
N GLY A 33 103.08 -27.70 -73.66
CA GLY A 33 104.51 -27.57 -74.05
C GLY A 33 105.50 -27.64 -72.85
N GLN A 34 106.77 -27.87 -73.14
CA GLN A 34 107.80 -28.06 -72.13
C GLN A 34 108.08 -26.87 -71.22
N ASP A 35 107.74 -25.67 -71.69
CA ASP A 35 108.00 -24.42 -70.98
C ASP A 35 106.82 -24.01 -70.04
N VAL A 36 105.72 -24.73 -70.07
CA VAL A 36 104.55 -24.46 -69.23
C VAL A 36 104.58 -25.37 -67.98
N LYS A 37 105.02 -24.81 -66.85
CA LYS A 37 105.08 -25.50 -65.58
C LYS A 37 103.73 -25.71 -64.88
N VAL A 38 102.77 -24.84 -65.12
CA VAL A 38 101.48 -24.84 -64.49
C VAL A 38 100.43 -24.47 -65.52
N ILE A 39 99.46 -25.30 -65.72
CA ILE A 39 98.27 -25.06 -66.50
C ILE A 39 97.23 -24.42 -65.59
N LYS A 40 96.77 -23.23 -65.92
CA LYS A 40 95.66 -22.54 -65.17
C LYS A 40 94.39 -22.81 -65.91
N LEU A 41 93.44 -23.37 -65.22
CA LEU A 41 92.10 -23.59 -65.67
C LEU A 41 91.15 -22.62 -64.88
N ALA A 42 90.17 -22.02 -65.51
CA ALA A 42 89.22 -21.23 -64.87
C ALA A 42 87.84 -21.73 -65.33
N SER A 43 86.96 -21.86 -64.38
CA SER A 43 85.53 -22.23 -64.60
C SER A 43 84.64 -21.31 -63.77
N GLU A 44 83.44 -21.04 -64.25
CA GLU A 44 82.50 -20.19 -63.61
C GLU A 44 81.22 -20.98 -63.30
N PHE A 45 80.83 -21.00 -62.05
CA PHE A 45 79.54 -21.52 -61.60
C PHE A 45 78.62 -20.35 -61.35
N LYS A 46 77.31 -20.50 -61.74
CA LYS A 46 76.28 -19.51 -61.48
C LYS A 46 75.24 -20.11 -60.57
N ASN A 47 75.20 -19.63 -59.37
CA ASN A 47 74.21 -20.06 -58.40
C ASN A 47 72.97 -19.15 -58.47
N GLN A 48 71.81 -19.71 -58.29
CA GLN A 48 70.56 -18.95 -58.12
C GLN A 48 70.38 -18.59 -56.65
N PRO A 49 69.90 -17.40 -56.36
CA PRO A 49 69.56 -17.07 -54.98
C PRO A 49 68.37 -17.93 -54.49
N THR A 50 68.39 -18.28 -53.22
CA THR A 50 67.20 -18.81 -52.56
C THR A 50 66.06 -17.79 -52.61
N LYS A 51 64.82 -18.26 -52.74
CA LYS A 51 63.62 -17.37 -52.87
C LYS A 51 62.53 -17.91 -51.97
N ILE A 52 62.10 -17.06 -51.05
CA ILE A 52 60.96 -17.33 -50.18
C ILE A 52 59.87 -16.25 -50.39
N THR A 53 58.63 -16.64 -50.68
CA THR A 53 57.55 -15.70 -50.66
C THR A 53 56.73 -15.89 -49.36
N VAL A 54 56.37 -14.77 -48.75
CA VAL A 54 55.54 -14.73 -47.58
C VAL A 54 54.18 -14.14 -47.94
N LYS A 55 53.15 -14.91 -47.63
CA LYS A 55 51.75 -14.51 -47.78
C LYS A 55 51.11 -14.29 -46.42
N LYS A 56 50.30 -13.23 -46.25
CA LYS A 56 49.49 -12.93 -45.10
C LYS A 56 48.01 -13.09 -45.45
N SER A 57 47.24 -13.94 -44.74
CA SER A 57 45.86 -14.24 -45.08
C SER A 57 44.98 -14.41 -43.85
N ASP A 58 43.66 -14.25 -44.04
CA ASP A 58 42.64 -14.59 -43.07
C ASP A 58 42.52 -16.13 -42.96
N ILE A 59 42.48 -16.67 -41.74
CA ILE A 59 42.48 -18.12 -41.48
C ILE A 59 41.17 -18.79 -41.98
N THR A 60 40.05 -18.05 -41.96
CA THR A 60 38.72 -18.59 -42.31
C THR A 60 38.42 -18.43 -43.79
N THR A 61 38.62 -17.26 -44.34
CA THR A 61 38.27 -16.92 -45.73
C THR A 61 39.42 -17.17 -46.71
N GLY A 62 40.66 -17.20 -46.25
CA GLY A 62 41.85 -17.29 -47.09
C GLY A 62 42.15 -16.00 -47.87
N VAL A 63 41.37 -14.94 -47.65
CA VAL A 63 41.60 -13.62 -48.29
C VAL A 63 42.90 -13.04 -47.81
N GLU A 64 43.70 -12.49 -48.74
CA GLU A 64 44.97 -11.83 -48.42
C GLU A 64 44.76 -10.56 -47.61
N LEU A 65 45.55 -10.39 -46.57
CA LEU A 65 45.44 -9.27 -45.61
C LEU A 65 46.56 -8.22 -45.87
N SER A 66 46.15 -6.98 -45.93
CA SER A 66 47.05 -5.84 -45.98
C SER A 66 47.21 -5.13 -44.64
N GLY A 67 48.38 -4.53 -44.41
CA GLY A 67 48.62 -3.69 -43.23
C GLY A 67 49.33 -4.37 -42.05
N ALA A 68 49.48 -5.69 -42.08
CA ALA A 68 50.28 -6.39 -41.10
C ALA A 68 51.77 -5.96 -41.19
N THR A 69 52.43 -5.77 -40.05
CA THR A 69 53.87 -5.56 -40.00
C THR A 69 54.53 -6.88 -39.64
N LEU A 70 55.28 -7.43 -40.60
CA LEU A 70 55.94 -8.72 -40.50
C LEU A 70 57.44 -8.53 -40.44
N THR A 71 58.12 -9.38 -39.67
CA THR A 71 59.59 -9.39 -39.49
C THR A 71 60.10 -10.82 -39.58
N VAL A 72 61.19 -11.03 -40.39
CA VAL A 72 61.92 -12.27 -40.40
C VAL A 72 63.17 -12.12 -39.55
N LEU A 73 63.40 -13.06 -38.67
CA LEU A 73 64.48 -13.12 -37.71
C LEU A 73 65.36 -14.34 -38.00
N ASP A 74 66.70 -14.20 -37.84
CA ASP A 74 67.59 -15.33 -37.81
C ASP A 74 67.56 -16.09 -36.46
N LYS A 75 68.31 -17.14 -36.32
CA LYS A 75 68.44 -17.96 -35.10
C LYS A 75 68.96 -17.18 -33.90
N ASP A 76 69.69 -16.09 -34.12
CA ASP A 76 70.22 -15.20 -33.09
C ASP A 76 69.26 -14.02 -32.78
N LYS A 77 68.09 -14.07 -33.36
CA LYS A 77 67.04 -13.02 -33.25
C LYS A 77 67.39 -11.67 -33.87
N ASN A 78 68.38 -11.64 -34.79
CA ASN A 78 68.58 -10.43 -35.57
C ASN A 78 67.52 -10.28 -36.65
N VAL A 79 67.15 -9.05 -36.91
CA VAL A 79 66.16 -8.72 -37.94
C VAL A 79 66.82 -8.86 -39.29
N ILE A 80 66.27 -9.70 -40.16
CA ILE A 80 66.70 -9.89 -41.55
C ILE A 80 65.92 -8.99 -42.48
N ASP A 81 64.62 -8.97 -42.32
CA ASP A 81 63.70 -8.13 -43.11
C ASP A 81 62.49 -7.72 -42.33
N THR A 82 61.90 -6.56 -42.64
CA THR A 82 60.66 -6.05 -42.07
C THR A 82 59.87 -5.30 -43.13
N TRP A 83 58.61 -5.68 -43.29
CA TRP A 83 57.72 -5.04 -44.30
C TRP A 83 56.31 -4.97 -43.78
N LYS A 84 55.44 -4.27 -44.56
CA LYS A 84 53.99 -4.32 -44.39
C LYS A 84 53.38 -5.19 -45.48
N SER A 85 52.46 -6.06 -45.08
CA SER A 85 51.70 -6.86 -46.04
C SER A 85 50.85 -5.98 -46.95
N VAL A 86 50.82 -6.34 -48.23
CA VAL A 86 49.99 -5.68 -49.25
C VAL A 86 49.19 -6.75 -49.95
N LYS A 87 47.91 -6.52 -50.11
CA LYS A 87 47.02 -7.47 -50.75
C LYS A 87 47.38 -7.68 -52.24
N GLY A 88 47.39 -8.93 -52.67
CA GLY A 88 47.76 -9.33 -54.02
C GLY A 88 49.27 -9.27 -54.31
N GLU A 89 50.09 -9.00 -53.29
CA GLU A 89 51.56 -8.96 -53.38
C GLU A 89 52.20 -9.86 -52.34
N GLU A 90 52.63 -11.08 -52.75
CA GLU A 90 53.46 -11.93 -51.89
C GLU A 90 54.82 -11.23 -51.73
N HIS A 91 55.28 -11.09 -50.45
CA HIS A 91 56.59 -10.47 -50.20
C HIS A 91 57.71 -11.46 -50.49
N LEU A 92 58.61 -11.11 -51.40
CA LEU A 92 59.74 -11.89 -51.82
C LEU A 92 60.99 -11.57 -50.96
N ILE A 93 61.56 -12.59 -50.32
CA ILE A 93 62.83 -12.53 -49.60
C ILE A 93 63.82 -13.41 -50.34
N GLU A 94 64.94 -12.81 -50.77
CA GLU A 94 65.99 -13.53 -51.47
C GLU A 94 67.23 -13.67 -50.59
N ARG A 95 68.04 -14.69 -50.87
CA ARG A 95 69.39 -14.92 -50.29
C ARG A 95 69.39 -15.27 -48.82
N LEU A 96 68.31 -15.94 -48.32
CA LEU A 96 68.44 -16.63 -47.04
C LEU A 96 69.28 -17.88 -47.14
N THR A 97 70.06 -18.22 -46.08
CA THR A 97 71.04 -19.30 -46.11
C THR A 97 70.33 -20.66 -46.05
N VAL A 98 70.68 -21.53 -47.00
CA VAL A 98 70.21 -22.93 -47.07
C VAL A 98 70.45 -23.66 -45.76
N GLY A 99 69.48 -24.43 -45.26
CA GLY A 99 69.56 -25.22 -44.03
C GLY A 99 69.44 -24.44 -42.71
N GLU A 100 69.46 -23.11 -42.79
CA GLU A 100 69.20 -22.28 -41.58
C GLU A 100 67.69 -22.10 -41.38
N THR A 101 67.33 -22.05 -40.09
CA THR A 101 65.94 -21.81 -39.68
C THR A 101 65.75 -20.35 -39.33
N TYR A 102 64.66 -19.76 -39.85
CA TYR A 102 64.22 -18.38 -39.61
C TYR A 102 62.88 -18.36 -38.92
N THR A 103 62.62 -17.28 -38.17
CA THR A 103 61.35 -17.04 -37.52
C THR A 103 60.61 -15.88 -38.21
N LEU A 104 59.43 -16.16 -38.73
CA LEU A 104 58.51 -15.14 -39.18
C LEU A 104 57.67 -14.71 -38.00
N ARG A 105 57.76 -13.43 -37.64
CA ARG A 105 57.04 -12.85 -36.52
C ARG A 105 56.17 -11.68 -37.02
N GLU A 106 54.94 -11.62 -36.53
CA GLU A 106 54.09 -10.48 -36.71
C GLU A 106 54.34 -9.47 -35.59
N GLU A 107 54.63 -8.23 -35.92
CA GLU A 107 54.79 -7.13 -34.95
C GLU A 107 53.43 -6.41 -34.73
N MET A 108 52.66 -6.29 -35.79
CA MET A 108 51.35 -5.63 -35.78
C MET A 108 50.39 -6.34 -36.72
N ALA A 109 49.26 -6.79 -36.23
CA ALA A 109 48.20 -7.37 -37.02
C ALA A 109 47.40 -6.28 -37.78
N PRO A 110 46.74 -6.64 -38.87
CA PRO A 110 45.76 -5.76 -39.50
C PRO A 110 44.64 -5.39 -38.51
N TYR A 111 44.04 -4.21 -38.68
CA TYR A 111 42.87 -3.82 -37.84
C TYR A 111 41.75 -4.83 -37.96
N GLY A 112 41.20 -5.26 -36.82
CA GLY A 112 40.12 -6.26 -36.73
C GLY A 112 40.61 -7.69 -36.56
N TYR A 113 41.93 -7.93 -36.55
CA TYR A 113 42.52 -9.26 -36.40
C TYR A 113 43.34 -9.40 -35.12
N LEU A 114 43.53 -10.64 -34.72
CA LEU A 114 44.45 -11.03 -33.66
C LEU A 114 45.84 -11.18 -34.21
N LYS A 115 46.84 -10.88 -33.39
CA LYS A 115 48.25 -11.11 -33.71
C LYS A 115 48.53 -12.60 -33.83
N ALA A 116 49.10 -13.02 -34.98
CA ALA A 116 49.47 -14.41 -35.22
C ALA A 116 50.63 -14.87 -34.34
N GLU A 117 50.65 -16.15 -34.03
CA GLU A 117 51.82 -16.78 -33.41
C GLU A 117 53.02 -16.80 -34.37
N GLU A 118 54.25 -16.80 -33.83
CA GLU A 118 55.48 -16.90 -34.62
C GLU A 118 55.51 -18.22 -35.39
N ILE A 119 55.99 -18.16 -36.65
CA ILE A 119 56.16 -19.32 -37.52
C ILE A 119 57.62 -19.50 -37.78
N THR A 120 58.18 -20.74 -37.62
CA THR A 120 59.53 -21.08 -38.01
C THR A 120 59.53 -21.82 -39.35
N PHE A 121 60.50 -21.47 -40.23
CA PHE A 121 60.67 -22.14 -41.50
C PHE A 121 62.15 -22.36 -41.76
N THR A 122 62.54 -23.47 -42.43
CA THR A 122 63.90 -23.81 -42.80
C THR A 122 64.04 -23.63 -44.30
N VAL A 123 65.13 -22.96 -44.71
CA VAL A 123 65.43 -22.72 -46.14
C VAL A 123 65.91 -23.98 -46.79
N GLU A 124 65.20 -24.42 -47.82
CA GLU A 124 65.54 -25.61 -48.62
C GLU A 124 66.54 -25.25 -49.70
N ASP A 125 67.40 -26.28 -50.11
CA ASP A 125 68.34 -26.13 -51.21
C ASP A 125 67.59 -26.30 -52.57
N THR A 126 66.85 -25.28 -52.96
CA THR A 126 66.06 -25.26 -54.21
C THR A 126 66.03 -23.86 -54.80
N ALA A 127 66.02 -23.79 -56.14
CA ALA A 127 65.83 -22.56 -56.89
C ALA A 127 64.33 -22.18 -57.06
N GLU A 128 63.48 -23.13 -56.71
CA GLU A 128 62.04 -22.84 -56.73
C GLU A 128 61.67 -21.91 -55.58
N ILE A 129 60.55 -21.18 -55.75
CA ILE A 129 60.09 -20.29 -54.72
C ILE A 129 59.40 -21.10 -53.60
N GLN A 130 59.96 -21.02 -52.41
CA GLN A 130 59.37 -21.61 -51.20
C GLN A 130 58.25 -20.63 -50.69
N LYS A 131 57.12 -21.20 -50.27
CA LYS A 131 55.99 -20.41 -49.81
C LYS A 131 55.79 -20.57 -48.32
N VAL A 132 55.75 -19.45 -47.61
CA VAL A 132 55.39 -19.34 -46.18
C VAL A 132 54.10 -18.55 -46.06
N GLU A 133 53.10 -19.09 -45.41
CA GLU A 133 51.82 -18.43 -45.20
C GLU A 133 51.62 -18.19 -43.70
N MET A 134 51.39 -16.94 -43.29
CA MET A 134 50.97 -16.60 -41.94
C MET A 134 49.50 -16.19 -41.94
N LYS A 135 48.72 -16.77 -41.05
CA LYS A 135 47.28 -16.63 -40.99
C LYS A 135 46.86 -15.92 -39.71
N ASP A 136 45.96 -14.96 -39.81
CA ASP A 136 45.34 -14.28 -38.69
C ASP A 136 43.92 -14.78 -38.44
N ASP A 137 43.58 -14.82 -37.19
CA ASP A 137 42.23 -15.09 -36.74
C ASP A 137 41.54 -13.79 -36.30
N VAL A 138 40.21 -13.79 -36.26
CA VAL A 138 39.42 -12.67 -35.81
C VAL A 138 39.00 -12.87 -34.35
N PRO A 139 39.04 -11.84 -33.52
CA PRO A 139 38.47 -11.93 -32.16
C PRO A 139 36.94 -12.10 -32.20
N THR A 140 36.41 -12.72 -31.17
CA THR A 140 34.97 -12.93 -31.01
C THR A 140 34.39 -12.14 -29.86
N GLY A 141 33.07 -12.01 -29.83
CA GLY A 141 32.28 -11.37 -28.78
C GLY A 141 31.56 -12.38 -27.89
N THR A 142 31.45 -12.06 -26.62
CA THR A 142 30.58 -12.76 -25.66
C THR A 142 29.66 -11.77 -24.97
N LEU A 143 28.35 -12.07 -25.01
CA LEU A 143 27.32 -11.35 -24.29
C LEU A 143 26.86 -12.17 -23.08
N ILE A 144 26.83 -11.52 -21.91
CA ILE A 144 26.33 -12.10 -20.65
C ILE A 144 25.29 -11.15 -20.08
N ILE A 145 24.07 -11.65 -19.86
CA ILE A 145 22.99 -10.93 -19.18
C ILE A 145 22.69 -11.65 -17.88
N ASN A 146 22.87 -10.96 -16.76
CA ASN A 146 22.47 -11.44 -15.44
C ASN A 146 21.08 -10.88 -15.13
N LYS A 147 20.06 -11.71 -15.21
CA LYS A 147 18.68 -11.30 -14.98
C LYS A 147 18.28 -11.48 -13.53
N LYS A 148 17.69 -10.45 -12.95
CA LYS A 148 17.24 -10.41 -11.56
C LYS A 148 15.76 -10.09 -11.48
N GLY A 149 15.13 -10.56 -10.41
CA GLY A 149 13.78 -10.25 -9.99
C GLY A 149 13.70 -10.13 -8.48
N GLU A 150 12.53 -9.77 -7.97
CA GLU A 150 12.25 -9.66 -6.54
C GLU A 150 11.53 -10.92 -6.05
N PHE A 151 12.03 -11.52 -4.97
CA PHE A 151 11.49 -12.72 -4.34
C PHE A 151 11.07 -12.42 -2.90
N LEU A 152 9.93 -12.96 -2.49
CA LEU A 152 9.42 -12.78 -1.14
C LEU A 152 10.37 -13.44 -0.11
N GLU A 153 10.85 -12.64 0.84
CA GLU A 153 11.78 -13.09 1.88
C GLU A 153 11.07 -13.30 3.20
N LYS A 154 10.40 -12.28 3.71
CA LYS A 154 9.78 -12.28 5.03
C LYS A 154 8.61 -11.29 5.13
N VAL A 155 7.88 -11.38 6.22
CA VAL A 155 6.86 -10.41 6.61
C VAL A 155 7.22 -9.83 7.98
N SER A 156 7.04 -8.53 8.14
CA SER A 156 7.24 -7.80 9.40
C SER A 156 5.94 -7.13 9.80
N ALA A 157 5.55 -7.27 11.08
CA ALA A 157 4.47 -6.46 11.61
C ALA A 157 4.95 -5.03 11.79
N LEU A 158 4.19 -4.06 11.31
CA LEU A 158 4.44 -2.65 11.58
C LEU A 158 3.73 -2.25 12.86
N ASP A 159 4.41 -1.44 13.69
CA ASP A 159 3.78 -0.82 14.86
C ASP A 159 2.61 0.04 14.38
N SER A 160 1.40 -0.28 14.82
CA SER A 160 0.18 0.37 14.38
C SER A 160 0.18 1.87 14.72
N VAL A 161 0.12 2.70 13.71
CA VAL A 161 -0.23 4.12 13.89
C VAL A 161 -1.75 4.21 13.97
N GLY A 162 -2.28 4.50 15.16
CA GLY A 162 -3.73 4.59 15.36
C GLY A 162 -4.43 3.30 15.79
N GLY A 163 -3.71 2.22 16.10
CA GLY A 163 -4.26 0.96 16.62
C GLY A 163 -4.62 -0.07 15.54
N TRP A 164 -4.38 0.22 14.26
CA TRP A 164 -4.67 -0.69 13.16
C TRP A 164 -3.50 -1.63 12.85
N ILE A 165 -3.84 -2.83 12.38
CA ILE A 165 -2.85 -3.83 12.01
C ILE A 165 -2.30 -3.47 10.62
N SER A 166 -0.98 -3.60 10.46
CA SER A 166 -0.33 -3.51 9.15
C SER A 166 0.88 -4.46 9.10
N HIS A 167 1.00 -5.23 8.01
CA HIS A 167 2.12 -6.11 7.73
C HIS A 167 2.84 -5.64 6.48
N LEU A 168 4.17 -5.58 6.54
CA LEU A 168 5.04 -5.28 5.42
C LEU A 168 5.63 -6.57 4.86
N PHE A 169 5.35 -6.88 3.61
CA PHE A 169 6.04 -7.93 2.87
C PHE A 169 7.38 -7.38 2.36
N GLU A 170 8.45 -8.05 2.68
CA GLU A 170 9.80 -7.66 2.28
C GLU A 170 10.32 -8.61 1.20
N TYR A 171 10.92 -8.02 0.15
CA TYR A 171 11.41 -8.73 -1.02
C TYR A 171 12.90 -8.52 -1.18
N ILE A 172 13.60 -9.58 -1.63
CA ILE A 172 15.02 -9.54 -1.96
C ILE A 172 15.24 -9.72 -3.45
N SER A 173 16.29 -9.11 -3.98
CA SER A 173 16.72 -9.34 -5.36
C SER A 173 17.40 -10.70 -5.46
N GLY A 174 16.97 -11.51 -6.43
CA GLY A 174 17.51 -12.83 -6.73
C GLY A 174 17.60 -13.10 -8.23
N SER A 175 18.19 -14.21 -8.60
CA SER A 175 18.34 -14.65 -9.99
C SER A 175 16.99 -15.02 -10.59
N LEU A 176 16.69 -14.50 -11.80
CA LEU A 176 15.44 -14.75 -12.51
C LEU A 176 15.70 -15.61 -13.74
N LYS A 177 15.26 -16.86 -13.69
CA LYS A 177 15.34 -17.84 -14.78
C LYS A 177 14.20 -17.72 -15.77
N GLU A 178 14.33 -18.41 -16.91
CA GLU A 178 13.28 -18.55 -17.93
C GLU A 178 12.87 -17.22 -18.58
N VAL A 179 13.76 -16.23 -18.57
CA VAL A 179 13.58 -14.97 -19.30
C VAL A 179 14.25 -15.06 -20.64
N THR A 180 13.51 -14.81 -21.71
CA THR A 180 13.99 -14.94 -23.08
C THR A 180 14.32 -13.59 -23.69
N PHE A 181 15.49 -13.51 -24.33
CA PHE A 181 15.97 -12.32 -25.03
C PHE A 181 16.20 -12.60 -26.49
N GLU A 182 15.96 -11.59 -27.32
CA GLU A 182 16.33 -11.58 -28.74
C GLU A 182 17.47 -10.58 -28.94
N VAL A 183 18.56 -11.06 -29.57
CA VAL A 183 19.77 -10.28 -29.89
C VAL A 183 19.72 -9.91 -31.36
N TYR A 184 19.89 -8.65 -31.70
CA TYR A 184 19.83 -8.10 -33.05
C TYR A 184 21.08 -7.29 -33.38
N ALA A 185 21.42 -7.21 -34.66
CA ALA A 185 22.46 -6.31 -35.14
C ALA A 185 21.96 -4.85 -35.10
N LEU A 186 22.71 -3.95 -34.44
CA LEU A 186 22.39 -2.52 -34.41
C LEU A 186 22.75 -1.80 -35.73
N GLU A 187 23.75 -2.31 -36.41
CA GLU A 187 24.26 -1.87 -37.71
C GLU A 187 24.71 -3.08 -38.54
N ASP A 188 25.11 -2.89 -39.82
CA ASP A 188 25.68 -3.97 -40.63
C ASP A 188 26.98 -4.47 -39.97
N ILE A 189 27.07 -5.75 -39.62
CA ILE A 189 28.23 -6.39 -39.03
C ILE A 189 29.09 -6.96 -40.17
N LYS A 190 30.16 -6.29 -40.48
CA LYS A 190 31.03 -6.62 -41.63
C LYS A 190 32.08 -7.64 -41.28
N ALA A 191 32.48 -8.46 -42.27
CA ALA A 191 33.65 -9.30 -42.17
C ALA A 191 34.91 -8.41 -41.99
N ALA A 192 35.85 -8.89 -41.16
CA ALA A 192 37.08 -8.15 -40.84
C ALA A 192 37.99 -7.93 -42.05
N ASP A 193 37.96 -8.80 -43.06
CA ASP A 193 38.72 -8.70 -44.32
C ASP A 193 38.20 -7.58 -45.25
N GLY A 194 36.99 -7.06 -44.98
CA GLY A 194 36.35 -5.97 -45.73
C GLY A 194 35.86 -6.36 -47.14
N GLU A 195 35.88 -7.66 -47.48
CA GLU A 195 35.55 -8.17 -48.81
C GLU A 195 34.54 -9.31 -48.81
N SER A 196 34.59 -10.15 -47.80
CA SER A 196 33.62 -11.21 -47.60
C SER A 196 32.22 -10.63 -47.35
N GLU A 197 31.18 -11.46 -47.51
CA GLU A 197 29.81 -11.03 -47.18
C GLU A 197 29.73 -10.60 -45.71
N ASP A 198 28.92 -9.57 -45.44
CA ASP A 198 28.65 -9.13 -44.08
C ASP A 198 28.10 -10.30 -43.27
N TYR A 199 28.52 -10.45 -42.03
CA TYR A 199 28.00 -11.49 -41.14
C TYR A 199 26.50 -11.32 -40.89
N TYR A 200 26.08 -10.06 -40.68
CA TYR A 200 24.68 -9.69 -40.42
C TYR A 200 24.37 -8.31 -41.01
N LYS A 201 23.12 -8.11 -41.41
CA LYS A 201 22.58 -6.80 -41.74
C LYS A 201 21.94 -6.18 -40.53
N LYS A 202 21.84 -4.86 -40.56
CA LYS A 202 21.11 -4.10 -39.54
C LYS A 202 19.72 -4.72 -39.34
N ASP A 203 19.33 -4.88 -38.04
CA ASP A 203 18.06 -5.45 -37.57
C ASP A 203 17.90 -6.97 -37.83
N ASP A 204 18.92 -7.66 -38.29
CA ASP A 204 18.91 -9.12 -38.35
C ASP A 204 18.86 -9.72 -36.93
N LEU A 205 18.02 -10.72 -36.71
CA LEU A 205 18.01 -11.54 -35.50
C LEU A 205 19.22 -12.48 -35.47
N ILE A 206 20.11 -12.26 -34.52
CA ILE A 206 21.33 -13.04 -34.34
C ILE A 206 21.06 -14.33 -33.58
N ALA A 207 20.35 -14.18 -32.44
CA ALA A 207 20.06 -15.30 -31.55
C ALA A 207 18.87 -14.99 -30.64
N THR A 208 18.26 -16.06 -30.16
CA THR A 208 17.36 -16.04 -29.02
C THR A 208 18.02 -16.81 -27.88
N ILE A 209 18.17 -16.14 -26.72
CA ILE A 209 18.83 -16.70 -25.53
C ILE A 209 17.89 -16.63 -24.33
N THR A 210 17.98 -17.60 -23.44
CA THR A 210 17.13 -17.70 -22.25
C THR A 210 17.97 -17.85 -21.01
N THR A 211 17.56 -17.22 -19.90
CA THR A 211 18.27 -17.35 -18.63
C THR A 211 18.10 -18.72 -18.01
N ASP A 212 19.20 -19.25 -17.51
CA ASP A 212 19.28 -20.53 -16.79
C ASP A 212 18.85 -20.41 -15.32
N GLU A 213 19.03 -21.50 -14.55
CA GLU A 213 18.72 -21.56 -13.11
C GLU A 213 19.49 -20.53 -12.26
N THR A 214 20.59 -20.00 -12.78
CA THR A 214 21.40 -18.95 -12.12
C THR A 214 20.99 -17.54 -12.56
N GLY A 215 19.99 -17.42 -13.43
CA GLY A 215 19.52 -16.16 -13.99
C GLY A 215 20.44 -15.60 -15.08
N VAL A 216 21.31 -16.43 -15.70
CA VAL A 216 22.26 -16.00 -16.70
C VAL A 216 21.83 -16.44 -18.10
N ALA A 217 21.75 -15.48 -19.02
CA ALA A 217 21.70 -15.73 -20.46
C ALA A 217 23.04 -15.39 -21.08
N LYS A 218 23.62 -16.33 -21.84
CA LYS A 218 24.93 -16.18 -22.44
C LYS A 218 24.88 -16.48 -23.94
N LEU A 219 25.58 -15.64 -24.74
CA LEU A 219 25.82 -15.85 -26.15
C LEU A 219 27.29 -15.65 -26.41
N THR A 220 27.99 -16.71 -26.96
CA THR A 220 29.44 -16.70 -27.23
C THR A 220 29.71 -16.75 -28.72
N ASP A 221 30.95 -16.47 -29.08
CA ASP A 221 31.52 -16.68 -30.43
C ASP A 221 30.77 -15.88 -31.51
N ILE A 222 30.25 -14.71 -31.16
CA ILE A 222 29.62 -13.81 -32.15
C ILE A 222 30.67 -12.88 -32.75
N PRO A 223 30.48 -12.48 -34.03
CA PRO A 223 31.34 -11.48 -34.66
C PRO A 223 31.37 -10.19 -33.87
N LEU A 224 32.52 -9.48 -33.90
CA LEU A 224 32.59 -8.18 -33.25
C LEU A 224 31.75 -7.16 -33.98
N GLY A 225 31.07 -6.28 -33.20
CA GLY A 225 30.16 -5.25 -33.72
C GLY A 225 29.30 -4.63 -32.67
N LYS A 226 28.28 -3.89 -33.10
CA LYS A 226 27.26 -3.31 -32.23
C LYS A 226 25.95 -4.04 -32.38
N TYR A 227 25.36 -4.36 -31.26
CA TYR A 227 24.13 -5.12 -31.15
C TYR A 227 23.10 -4.36 -30.33
N TYR A 228 21.85 -4.78 -30.37
CA TYR A 228 20.85 -4.43 -29.37
C TYR A 228 20.10 -5.68 -28.93
N VAL A 229 19.66 -5.66 -27.67
CA VAL A 229 18.93 -6.75 -27.05
C VAL A 229 17.59 -6.28 -26.56
N LYS A 230 16.55 -7.08 -26.80
CA LYS A 230 15.21 -6.90 -26.26
C LYS A 230 14.80 -8.12 -25.47
N GLU A 231 14.13 -7.90 -24.36
CA GLU A 231 13.41 -8.98 -23.69
C GLU A 231 12.18 -9.35 -24.50
N LYS A 232 12.02 -10.60 -24.83
CA LYS A 232 10.90 -11.16 -25.57
C LYS A 232 9.83 -11.73 -24.66
N GLU A 233 10.26 -12.48 -23.65
CA GLU A 233 9.39 -13.14 -22.69
C GLU A 233 10.01 -13.02 -21.29
N THR A 234 9.18 -12.72 -20.31
CA THR A 234 9.58 -12.70 -18.91
C THR A 234 9.05 -13.89 -18.14
N ALA A 235 9.58 -14.16 -16.96
CA ALA A 235 9.06 -15.16 -16.05
C ALA A 235 7.68 -14.75 -15.51
N ASN A 236 6.85 -15.74 -15.19
CA ASN A 236 5.52 -15.51 -14.61
C ASN A 236 5.61 -14.69 -13.31
N GLY A 237 4.72 -13.71 -13.18
CA GLY A 237 4.67 -12.82 -12.04
C GLY A 237 5.49 -11.54 -12.21
N TYR A 238 6.18 -11.38 -13.34
CA TYR A 238 6.99 -10.19 -13.65
C TYR A 238 6.47 -9.42 -14.86
N VAL A 239 6.82 -8.16 -14.91
CA VAL A 239 6.51 -7.25 -16.02
C VAL A 239 7.62 -7.30 -17.05
N LEU A 240 7.27 -7.40 -18.33
CA LEU A 240 8.20 -7.40 -19.44
C LEU A 240 8.84 -6.02 -19.62
N ASP A 241 10.18 -5.96 -19.62
CA ASP A 241 10.93 -4.77 -20.06
C ASP A 241 11.35 -4.92 -21.53
N SER A 242 10.49 -4.54 -22.44
CA SER A 242 10.76 -4.58 -23.88
C SER A 242 11.70 -3.48 -24.40
N THR A 243 12.29 -2.68 -23.51
CA THR A 243 13.23 -1.61 -23.86
C THR A 243 14.48 -2.20 -24.51
N ALA A 244 14.78 -1.74 -25.75
CA ALA A 244 16.02 -2.14 -26.42
C ALA A 244 17.23 -1.54 -25.72
N ARG A 245 18.25 -2.37 -25.46
CA ARG A 245 19.52 -1.94 -24.87
C ARG A 245 20.66 -2.23 -25.83
N GLU A 246 21.48 -1.22 -26.08
CA GLU A 246 22.61 -1.30 -26.98
C GLU A 246 23.80 -1.99 -26.31
N ILE A 247 24.49 -2.83 -27.09
CA ILE A 247 25.62 -3.63 -26.68
C ILE A 247 26.79 -3.31 -27.63
N ASP A 248 27.93 -2.91 -27.09
CA ASP A 248 29.16 -2.63 -27.84
C ASP A 248 30.19 -3.73 -27.60
N LEU A 249 30.36 -4.57 -28.63
CA LEU A 249 31.37 -5.61 -28.72
C LEU A 249 32.39 -5.30 -29.84
N THR A 250 32.66 -4.02 -30.08
CA THR A 250 33.62 -3.63 -31.13
C THR A 250 35.06 -4.02 -30.77
N TYR A 251 35.87 -4.16 -31.83
CA TYR A 251 37.29 -4.51 -31.73
C TYR A 251 38.02 -3.62 -30.71
N ARG A 252 38.86 -4.25 -29.85
CA ARG A 252 39.65 -3.56 -28.84
C ARG A 252 41.11 -3.38 -29.29
N ASP A 253 41.81 -4.50 -29.47
CA ASP A 253 43.21 -4.56 -29.88
C ASP A 253 43.54 -5.97 -30.39
N GLN A 254 44.76 -6.13 -30.91
CA GLN A 254 45.25 -7.38 -31.50
C GLN A 254 45.58 -8.50 -30.51
N ASP A 255 45.53 -8.20 -29.18
CA ASP A 255 45.86 -9.14 -28.12
C ASP A 255 44.59 -9.61 -27.36
N THR A 256 43.42 -8.99 -27.65
CA THR A 256 42.11 -9.31 -27.02
C THR A 256 41.34 -10.31 -27.88
N ALA A 257 41.47 -11.61 -27.56
CA ALA A 257 40.79 -12.65 -28.33
C ALA A 257 39.28 -12.70 -28.15
N GLU A 258 38.78 -12.28 -27.00
CA GLU A 258 37.34 -12.26 -26.65
C GLU A 258 36.94 -10.94 -26.03
N VAL A 259 36.01 -10.23 -26.65
CA VAL A 259 35.40 -9.02 -26.11
C VAL A 259 34.14 -9.40 -25.38
N THR A 260 34.14 -9.26 -24.06
CA THR A 260 32.95 -9.61 -23.22
C THR A 260 32.21 -8.36 -22.81
N TYR A 261 30.89 -8.42 -22.98
CA TYR A 261 29.91 -7.51 -22.37
C TYR A 261 29.12 -8.26 -21.29
N SER A 262 29.06 -7.71 -20.08
CA SER A 262 28.26 -8.25 -18.98
C SER A 262 27.47 -7.15 -18.31
N SER A 263 26.16 -7.40 -18.05
CA SER A 263 25.28 -6.42 -17.41
C SER A 263 24.21 -7.10 -16.57
N ASP A 264 23.83 -6.42 -15.48
CA ASP A 264 22.71 -6.81 -14.62
C ASP A 264 21.43 -6.12 -15.10
N TRP A 265 20.37 -6.91 -15.33
CA TRP A 265 19.04 -6.45 -15.74
C TRP A 265 18.00 -6.93 -14.75
N GLN A 266 17.04 -6.08 -14.40
CA GLN A 266 16.03 -6.41 -13.40
C GLN A 266 14.64 -6.22 -13.99
N ASN A 267 13.71 -7.15 -13.70
CA ASN A 267 12.29 -6.96 -13.93
C ASN A 267 11.57 -6.67 -12.61
N ASN A 268 10.60 -5.79 -12.71
CA ASN A 268 9.65 -5.54 -11.64
C ASN A 268 8.63 -6.67 -11.61
N ARG A 269 8.21 -7.09 -10.42
CA ARG A 269 7.08 -8.00 -10.29
C ARG A 269 5.75 -7.26 -10.48
N GLN A 270 4.71 -8.00 -10.85
CA GLN A 270 3.35 -7.47 -10.87
C GLN A 270 2.91 -7.10 -9.46
N LYS A 271 2.05 -6.09 -9.36
CA LYS A 271 1.47 -5.58 -8.11
C LYS A 271 -0.05 -5.70 -8.13
N ALA A 272 -0.64 -5.86 -6.95
CA ALA A 272 -2.07 -5.78 -6.76
C ALA A 272 -2.43 -4.42 -6.16
N GLU A 273 -3.50 -3.80 -6.64
CA GLU A 273 -4.14 -2.64 -6.06
C GLU A 273 -5.55 -3.03 -5.62
N VAL A 274 -5.81 -3.00 -4.31
CA VAL A 274 -7.09 -3.44 -3.73
C VAL A 274 -7.85 -2.23 -3.22
N LYS A 275 -9.05 -2.00 -3.77
CA LYS A 275 -9.90 -0.85 -3.48
C LYS A 275 -11.25 -1.28 -2.93
N VAL A 276 -11.77 -0.50 -2.01
CA VAL A 276 -13.12 -0.65 -1.49
C VAL A 276 -13.90 0.64 -1.71
N LEU A 277 -15.17 0.49 -2.11
CA LEU A 277 -16.17 1.53 -2.10
C LEU A 277 -17.27 1.12 -1.13
N LYS A 278 -17.53 1.97 -0.13
CA LYS A 278 -18.56 1.76 0.88
C LYS A 278 -19.76 2.65 0.63
N LYS A 279 -20.94 2.06 0.59
CA LYS A 279 -22.23 2.75 0.34
C LYS A 279 -23.31 2.35 1.34
N GLU A 280 -24.30 3.20 1.46
CA GLU A 280 -25.60 2.82 2.04
C GLU A 280 -26.37 1.96 1.03
N LYS A 281 -27.00 0.91 1.53
CA LYS A 281 -27.77 -0.04 0.73
C LYS A 281 -28.93 0.66 0.01
N ASP A 282 -29.13 0.30 -1.25
CA ASP A 282 -30.17 0.86 -2.12
C ASP A 282 -30.06 2.40 -2.31
N SER A 283 -28.85 2.97 -2.12
CA SER A 283 -28.59 4.40 -2.20
C SER A 283 -27.26 4.68 -2.91
N ASP A 284 -27.09 5.90 -3.42
CA ASP A 284 -25.79 6.38 -3.93
C ASP A 284 -24.95 7.07 -2.84
N ARG A 285 -25.46 7.14 -1.61
CA ARG A 285 -24.76 7.74 -0.48
C ARG A 285 -23.54 6.90 -0.11
N VAL A 286 -22.38 7.52 -0.14
CA VAL A 286 -21.10 6.91 0.29
C VAL A 286 -20.92 7.07 1.80
N LEU A 287 -20.21 6.13 2.44
CA LEU A 287 -20.06 6.08 3.89
C LEU A 287 -18.59 6.21 4.30
N GLU A 288 -18.31 7.28 5.10
CA GLU A 288 -17.00 7.53 5.72
C GLU A 288 -16.84 6.74 7.03
N GLY A 289 -15.65 6.27 7.31
CA GLY A 289 -15.27 5.73 8.62
C GLY A 289 -15.58 4.26 8.84
N ALA A 290 -16.06 3.52 7.83
CA ALA A 290 -16.14 2.06 7.90
C ALA A 290 -14.75 1.46 7.83
N VAL A 291 -14.42 0.53 8.73
CA VAL A 291 -13.10 -0.11 8.81
C VAL A 291 -13.12 -1.47 8.14
N PHE A 292 -12.15 -1.70 7.26
CA PHE A 292 -11.98 -2.95 6.53
C PHE A 292 -10.64 -3.60 6.83
N ALA A 293 -10.66 -4.93 6.91
CA ALA A 293 -9.47 -5.75 6.97
C ALA A 293 -9.25 -6.49 5.65
N LEU A 294 -8.02 -6.40 5.14
CA LEU A 294 -7.49 -7.26 4.08
C LEU A 294 -6.79 -8.45 4.73
N CYS A 295 -7.14 -9.67 4.36
CA CYS A 295 -6.63 -10.90 4.94
C CYS A 295 -6.14 -11.87 3.85
N ASN A 296 -5.18 -12.75 4.19
CA ASN A 296 -4.84 -13.91 3.37
C ASN A 296 -5.73 -15.10 3.71
N LYS A 297 -6.12 -15.88 2.70
CA LYS A 297 -6.97 -17.06 2.89
C LYS A 297 -6.19 -18.34 3.20
N GLU A 298 -4.93 -18.37 2.84
CA GLU A 298 -4.04 -19.53 2.96
C GLU A 298 -2.68 -19.13 3.50
N ASP A 299 -1.87 -20.11 3.94
CA ASP A 299 -0.51 -19.85 4.42
C ASP A 299 0.34 -19.24 3.30
N ILE A 300 0.97 -18.08 3.54
CA ILE A 300 1.93 -17.47 2.61
C ILE A 300 3.32 -17.99 2.94
N VAL A 301 4.03 -18.45 1.90
CA VAL A 301 5.39 -18.98 2.03
C VAL A 301 6.40 -18.07 1.31
N ASN A 302 7.64 -18.06 1.83
CA ASN A 302 8.74 -17.34 1.19
C ASN A 302 9.35 -18.18 0.03
N ALA A 303 10.36 -17.62 -0.63
CA ALA A 303 11.05 -18.29 -1.73
C ALA A 303 11.72 -19.63 -1.34
N ASN A 304 11.98 -19.88 -0.05
CA ASN A 304 12.54 -21.13 0.46
C ASN A 304 11.46 -22.15 0.83
N GLY A 305 10.19 -21.79 0.77
CA GLY A 305 9.07 -22.64 1.19
C GLY A 305 8.71 -22.53 2.69
N ASP A 306 9.32 -21.61 3.44
CA ASP A 306 8.99 -21.39 4.84
C ASP A 306 7.69 -20.58 4.96
N VAL A 307 6.78 -21.01 5.83
CA VAL A 307 5.55 -20.26 6.11
C VAL A 307 5.92 -19.00 6.89
N ILE A 308 5.67 -17.84 6.28
CA ILE A 308 5.94 -16.52 6.87
C ILE A 308 4.69 -15.79 7.37
N LEU A 309 3.51 -16.16 6.86
CA LEU A 309 2.24 -15.64 7.33
C LEU A 309 1.19 -16.77 7.31
N LYS A 310 0.51 -16.98 8.44
CA LYS A 310 -0.53 -18.02 8.55
C LYS A 310 -1.81 -17.59 7.86
N ALA A 311 -2.61 -18.57 7.40
CA ALA A 311 -3.94 -18.34 6.89
C ALA A 311 -4.81 -17.52 7.86
N ASP A 312 -5.77 -16.78 7.31
CA ASP A 312 -6.72 -15.93 8.03
C ASP A 312 -6.08 -14.82 8.90
N THR A 313 -4.83 -14.44 8.60
CA THR A 313 -4.18 -13.30 9.25
C THR A 313 -4.61 -11.98 8.59
N VAL A 314 -4.90 -10.99 9.42
CA VAL A 314 -5.13 -9.61 8.94
C VAL A 314 -3.80 -9.03 8.47
N ILE A 315 -3.73 -8.68 7.18
CA ILE A 315 -2.55 -8.06 6.56
C ILE A 315 -2.56 -6.56 6.82
N GLU A 316 -3.71 -5.91 6.59
CA GLU A 316 -3.85 -4.47 6.74
C GLU A 316 -5.29 -4.10 7.11
N GLU A 317 -5.44 -3.11 7.99
CA GLU A 317 -6.72 -2.47 8.30
C GLU A 317 -6.70 -1.02 7.87
N GLN A 318 -7.81 -0.56 7.28
CA GLN A 318 -8.00 0.84 6.90
C GLN A 318 -9.47 1.26 7.01
N ALA A 319 -9.70 2.57 7.18
CA ALA A 319 -11.05 3.15 7.16
C ALA A 319 -11.34 3.84 5.83
N THR A 320 -12.62 3.86 5.45
CA THR A 320 -13.09 4.62 4.29
C THR A 320 -13.01 6.13 4.53
N ASP A 321 -12.64 6.86 3.51
CA ASP A 321 -12.57 8.32 3.47
C ASP A 321 -13.95 8.97 3.26
N LYS A 322 -13.97 10.31 3.07
CA LYS A 322 -15.21 11.09 2.82
C LYS A 322 -15.92 10.73 1.53
N GLU A 323 -15.22 10.20 0.57
CA GLU A 323 -15.74 9.67 -0.68
C GLU A 323 -16.17 8.20 -0.55
N GLY A 324 -16.16 7.63 0.66
CA GLY A 324 -16.49 6.24 0.95
C GLY A 324 -15.48 5.24 0.40
N LYS A 325 -14.25 5.69 0.12
CA LYS A 325 -13.22 4.88 -0.53
C LYS A 325 -12.07 4.58 0.42
N LEU A 326 -11.43 3.44 0.19
CA LEU A 326 -10.10 3.15 0.68
C LEU A 326 -9.31 2.39 -0.38
N THR A 327 -7.98 2.45 -0.28
CA THR A 327 -7.06 1.64 -1.08
C THR A 327 -6.03 1.06 -0.12
N PHE A 328 -5.93 -0.27 -0.07
CA PHE A 328 -4.91 -0.93 0.73
C PHE A 328 -3.52 -0.70 0.14
N THR A 329 -2.54 -0.53 1.00
CA THR A 329 -1.15 -0.19 0.64
C THR A 329 -0.20 -1.38 0.66
N ALA A 330 -0.65 -2.53 1.18
CA ALA A 330 0.14 -3.75 1.28
C ALA A 330 0.60 -4.23 -0.09
N ASP A 331 1.91 -4.47 -0.24
CA ASP A 331 2.54 -4.98 -1.45
C ASP A 331 2.43 -6.51 -1.51
N LEU A 332 1.25 -7.00 -1.93
CA LEU A 332 0.84 -8.39 -1.82
C LEU A 332 1.69 -9.35 -2.66
N PRO A 333 2.06 -10.53 -2.14
CA PRO A 333 2.61 -11.63 -2.91
C PRO A 333 1.62 -12.17 -3.94
N ILE A 334 2.12 -12.46 -5.14
CA ILE A 334 1.36 -13.11 -6.23
C ILE A 334 1.19 -14.61 -5.97
N GLY A 335 0.13 -15.20 -6.50
CA GLY A 335 -0.15 -16.64 -6.42
C GLY A 335 -0.98 -17.05 -5.21
N TYR A 336 -1.55 -16.09 -4.47
CA TYR A 336 -2.35 -16.34 -3.28
C TYR A 336 -3.76 -15.77 -3.39
N THR A 337 -4.68 -16.37 -2.62
CA THR A 337 -6.05 -15.89 -2.43
C THR A 337 -6.14 -15.01 -1.20
N TYR A 338 -6.82 -13.88 -1.35
CA TYR A 338 -7.05 -12.87 -0.32
C TYR A 338 -8.54 -12.61 -0.19
N TYR A 339 -8.93 -11.98 0.92
CA TYR A 339 -10.30 -11.50 1.09
C TYR A 339 -10.34 -10.19 1.86
N VAL A 340 -11.38 -9.41 1.57
CA VAL A 340 -11.71 -8.17 2.27
C VAL A 340 -13.00 -8.37 3.04
N LYS A 341 -13.01 -7.93 4.30
CA LYS A 341 -14.19 -7.93 5.17
C LYS A 341 -14.26 -6.64 5.96
N GLU A 342 -15.46 -6.24 6.32
CA GLU A 342 -15.67 -5.16 7.28
C GLU A 342 -15.40 -5.62 8.70
N THR A 343 -14.72 -4.80 9.51
CA THR A 343 -14.44 -5.06 10.92
C THR A 343 -15.14 -4.06 11.86
N SER A 344 -15.55 -2.90 11.31
CA SER A 344 -16.36 -1.92 12.01
C SER A 344 -17.18 -1.13 11.00
N PRO A 345 -18.50 -0.95 11.23
CA PRO A 345 -19.34 -0.22 10.30
C PRO A 345 -19.05 1.29 10.33
N ALA A 346 -19.54 1.99 9.32
CA ALA A 346 -19.61 3.44 9.35
C ALA A 346 -20.48 3.91 10.53
N PRO A 347 -20.18 5.05 11.17
CA PRO A 347 -20.98 5.56 12.27
C PRO A 347 -22.47 5.71 11.90
N GLY A 348 -23.33 5.06 12.67
CA GLY A 348 -24.77 5.04 12.43
C GLY A 348 -25.29 3.89 11.56
N PHE A 349 -24.42 2.98 11.17
CA PHE A 349 -24.75 1.82 10.35
C PHE A 349 -24.47 0.52 11.10
N ALA A 350 -25.03 -0.58 10.59
CA ALA A 350 -24.80 -1.91 11.10
C ALA A 350 -23.72 -2.62 10.27
N THR A 351 -22.85 -3.38 10.93
CA THR A 351 -21.78 -4.17 10.29
C THR A 351 -22.36 -5.17 9.29
N THR A 352 -21.74 -5.29 8.13
CA THR A 352 -22.09 -6.33 7.16
C THR A 352 -21.25 -7.57 7.35
N ASP A 353 -21.84 -8.76 7.22
CA ASP A 353 -21.12 -10.05 7.18
C ASP A 353 -20.54 -10.35 5.79
N GLN A 354 -20.64 -9.43 4.85
CA GLN A 354 -20.18 -9.62 3.48
C GLN A 354 -18.65 -9.77 3.45
N VAL A 355 -18.20 -10.79 2.70
CA VAL A 355 -16.77 -11.03 2.44
C VAL A 355 -16.58 -11.06 0.93
N GLN A 356 -15.56 -10.37 0.42
CA GLN A 356 -15.17 -10.37 -0.98
C GLN A 356 -13.80 -11.02 -1.13
N GLU A 357 -13.74 -12.11 -1.93
CA GLU A 357 -12.51 -12.87 -2.17
C GLU A 357 -11.95 -12.57 -3.57
N PHE A 358 -10.62 -12.58 -3.69
CA PHE A 358 -9.92 -12.49 -4.97
C PHE A 358 -8.62 -13.29 -4.92
N THR A 359 -8.19 -13.79 -6.08
CA THR A 359 -6.88 -14.44 -6.22
C THR A 359 -5.98 -13.52 -7.03
N PHE A 360 -4.80 -13.21 -6.48
CA PHE A 360 -3.80 -12.42 -7.18
C PHE A 360 -2.92 -13.37 -8.01
N GLU A 361 -3.30 -13.58 -9.27
CA GLU A 361 -2.60 -14.42 -10.22
C GLU A 361 -1.96 -13.58 -11.33
N TYR A 362 -0.92 -14.16 -11.99
CA TYR A 362 -0.30 -13.57 -13.17
C TYR A 362 -1.32 -13.36 -14.30
N ASP A 363 -1.39 -12.12 -14.83
CA ASP A 363 -2.33 -11.76 -15.88
C ASP A 363 -1.64 -11.00 -17.03
N GLY A 364 -0.67 -11.68 -17.67
CA GLY A 364 0.05 -11.16 -18.82
C GLY A 364 1.23 -10.25 -18.46
N ALA A 365 2.26 -10.28 -19.28
CA ALA A 365 3.54 -9.60 -19.03
C ALA A 365 3.50 -8.06 -19.18
N ASP A 366 2.45 -7.55 -19.80
CA ASP A 366 2.26 -6.12 -20.10
C ASP A 366 1.56 -5.33 -19.01
N LYS A 367 1.06 -6.01 -17.96
CA LYS A 367 0.35 -5.40 -16.84
C LYS A 367 1.27 -5.22 -15.63
N GLU A 368 1.50 -3.97 -15.26
CA GLU A 368 2.28 -3.66 -14.05
C GLU A 368 1.45 -3.83 -12.78
N THR A 369 0.18 -3.41 -12.82
CA THR A 369 -0.73 -3.45 -11.66
C THR A 369 -2.07 -4.07 -12.06
N LEU A 370 -2.56 -5.00 -11.23
CA LEU A 370 -3.89 -5.58 -11.31
C LEU A 370 -4.78 -4.93 -10.26
N SER A 371 -5.90 -4.32 -10.69
CA SER A 371 -6.83 -3.62 -9.80
C SER A 371 -8.01 -4.52 -9.44
N TYR A 372 -8.27 -4.65 -8.14
CA TYR A 372 -9.40 -5.36 -7.55
C TYR A 372 -10.28 -4.34 -6.83
N GLU A 373 -11.51 -4.16 -7.30
CA GLU A 373 -12.43 -3.15 -6.78
C GLU A 373 -13.69 -3.80 -6.23
N PHE A 374 -14.00 -3.55 -4.96
CA PHE A 374 -15.13 -4.14 -4.25
C PHE A 374 -16.08 -3.06 -3.73
N THR A 375 -17.36 -3.35 -3.83
CA THR A 375 -18.40 -2.49 -3.24
C THR A 375 -19.06 -3.24 -2.08
N PHE A 376 -19.13 -2.58 -0.92
CA PHE A 376 -19.83 -3.05 0.26
C PHE A 376 -20.94 -2.09 0.61
N GLU A 377 -22.05 -2.65 1.08
CA GLU A 377 -23.25 -1.87 1.41
C GLU A 377 -23.67 -2.14 2.86
N ASP A 378 -23.99 -1.07 3.60
CA ASP A 378 -24.57 -1.16 4.94
C ASP A 378 -25.98 -0.62 4.99
N GLU A 379 -26.75 -1.15 5.93
CA GLU A 379 -28.04 -0.62 6.33
C GLU A 379 -27.87 0.23 7.61
N PRO A 380 -28.62 1.34 7.77
CA PRO A 380 -28.55 2.13 9.00
C PRO A 380 -29.07 1.32 10.20
N THR A 381 -28.55 1.64 11.38
CA THR A 381 -29.15 1.18 12.64
C THR A 381 -30.55 1.79 12.77
N VAL A 382 -31.45 1.06 13.40
CA VAL A 382 -32.84 1.49 13.58
C VAL A 382 -33.27 1.29 15.04
N VAL A 383 -33.77 2.36 15.68
CA VAL A 383 -34.36 2.31 17.01
C VAL A 383 -35.84 2.74 16.91
N GLU A 384 -36.75 1.89 17.37
CA GLU A 384 -38.16 2.10 17.42
C GLU A 384 -38.58 2.43 18.87
N ILE A 385 -39.08 3.63 19.11
CA ILE A 385 -39.47 4.11 20.44
C ILE A 385 -40.98 4.24 20.52
N THR A 386 -41.56 3.50 21.48
CA THR A 386 -42.98 3.57 21.81
C THR A 386 -43.20 4.29 23.13
N LYS A 387 -44.24 5.14 23.19
CA LYS A 387 -44.70 5.84 24.39
C LYS A 387 -46.07 5.34 24.76
N THR A 388 -46.20 4.52 25.81
CA THR A 388 -47.45 3.82 26.11
C THR A 388 -47.96 4.08 27.52
N SER A 389 -49.27 3.87 27.71
CA SER A 389 -49.94 3.91 29.02
C SER A 389 -49.63 2.63 29.80
N LEU A 390 -49.21 2.77 31.05
CA LEU A 390 -49.00 1.64 31.97
C LEU A 390 -50.33 0.89 32.25
N THR A 391 -51.46 1.58 32.13
CA THR A 391 -52.78 1.03 32.47
C THR A 391 -53.36 0.12 31.40
N ASP A 392 -53.28 0.51 30.11
CA ASP A 392 -53.91 -0.23 29.01
C ASP A 392 -52.97 -0.54 27.83
N GLY A 393 -51.69 -0.13 27.93
CA GLY A 393 -50.68 -0.41 26.93
C GLY A 393 -50.84 0.30 25.58
N LYS A 394 -51.77 1.28 25.48
CA LYS A 394 -51.94 2.05 24.25
C LYS A 394 -50.93 3.16 24.13
N GLU A 395 -50.59 3.50 22.87
CA GLU A 395 -49.76 4.65 22.56
C GLU A 395 -50.38 5.95 23.13
N LEU A 396 -49.50 6.79 23.71
CA LEU A 396 -49.84 8.08 24.30
C LEU A 396 -49.45 9.22 23.37
N GLU A 397 -50.44 10.06 23.00
CA GLU A 397 -50.20 11.26 22.20
C GLU A 397 -49.89 12.46 23.11
N GLY A 398 -48.96 13.34 22.69
CA GLY A 398 -48.73 14.64 23.30
C GLY A 398 -47.61 14.72 24.34
N ALA A 399 -46.95 13.63 24.66
CA ALA A 399 -45.74 13.64 25.48
C ALA A 399 -44.55 14.21 24.67
N LYS A 400 -43.71 15.04 25.30
CA LYS A 400 -42.48 15.54 24.68
C LYS A 400 -41.29 14.71 25.14
N LEU A 401 -40.60 14.15 24.17
CA LEU A 401 -39.50 13.23 24.36
C LEU A 401 -38.23 13.78 23.68
N GLU A 402 -37.08 13.46 24.24
CA GLU A 402 -35.79 13.72 23.64
C GLU A 402 -34.84 12.55 23.87
N VAL A 403 -33.94 12.33 22.94
CA VAL A 403 -32.79 11.39 23.05
C VAL A 403 -31.53 12.19 23.08
N THR A 404 -30.68 11.93 24.08
CA THR A 404 -29.36 12.54 24.21
C THR A 404 -28.26 11.49 24.10
N ASP A 405 -27.08 11.88 23.57
CA ASP A 405 -25.88 11.07 23.58
C ASP A 405 -25.18 11.09 24.97
N GLU A 406 -24.02 10.41 25.06
CA GLU A 406 -23.21 10.32 26.29
C GLU A 406 -22.68 11.68 26.78
N ASP A 407 -22.56 12.66 25.88
CA ASP A 407 -22.10 14.02 26.19
C ASP A 407 -23.27 14.95 26.56
N GLY A 408 -24.50 14.44 26.58
CA GLY A 408 -25.70 15.19 26.89
C GLY A 408 -26.21 16.04 25.73
N LYS A 409 -25.72 15.83 24.51
CA LYS A 409 -26.19 16.51 23.32
C LYS A 409 -27.49 15.86 22.83
N VAL A 410 -28.53 16.67 22.60
CA VAL A 410 -29.78 16.20 21.99
C VAL A 410 -29.51 15.74 20.56
N VAL A 411 -29.80 14.47 20.26
CA VAL A 411 -29.69 13.88 18.92
C VAL A 411 -31.04 13.80 18.21
N ASP A 412 -32.15 13.67 18.98
CA ASP A 412 -33.51 13.74 18.46
C ASP A 412 -34.50 14.24 19.51
N SER A 413 -35.60 14.89 19.07
CA SER A 413 -36.64 15.45 19.92
C SER A 413 -37.97 15.52 19.18
N TRP A 414 -39.02 14.95 19.77
CA TRP A 414 -40.36 14.88 19.14
C TRP A 414 -41.49 14.97 20.16
N THR A 415 -42.72 15.02 19.63
CA THR A 415 -43.92 14.84 20.42
C THR A 415 -44.56 13.49 20.06
N SER A 416 -44.87 12.65 21.05
CA SER A 416 -45.44 11.33 20.83
C SER A 416 -46.78 11.38 20.09
N GLY A 417 -47.01 10.44 19.21
CA GLY A 417 -48.20 10.25 18.40
C GLY A 417 -48.85 8.88 18.63
N LYS A 418 -49.63 8.44 17.64
CA LYS A 418 -50.29 7.12 17.64
C LYS A 418 -49.41 5.97 17.20
N GLU A 419 -48.24 6.28 16.65
CA GLU A 419 -47.31 5.34 16.09
C GLU A 419 -45.95 5.50 16.79
N ALA A 420 -45.16 4.42 16.80
CA ALA A 420 -43.81 4.44 17.30
C ALA A 420 -42.96 5.46 16.55
N HIS A 421 -42.06 6.12 17.24
CA HIS A 421 -41.07 7.02 16.65
C HIS A 421 -39.83 6.23 16.22
N ILE A 422 -39.37 6.45 14.99
CA ILE A 422 -38.22 5.75 14.40
C ILE A 422 -37.03 6.70 14.33
N ILE A 423 -35.94 6.32 15.00
CA ILE A 423 -34.66 7.02 14.90
C ILE A 423 -33.72 6.11 14.12
N LYS A 424 -33.08 6.64 13.10
CA LYS A 424 -32.07 5.96 12.30
C LYS A 424 -30.70 6.58 12.55
N GLU A 425 -29.64 5.80 12.22
CA GLU A 425 -28.26 6.24 12.24
C GLU A 425 -27.70 6.61 13.63
N LEU A 426 -28.25 6.03 14.71
CA LEU A 426 -27.56 6.07 16.00
C LEU A 426 -26.36 5.13 15.99
N VAL A 427 -25.23 5.57 16.57
CA VAL A 427 -23.98 4.81 16.49
C VAL A 427 -24.05 3.53 17.32
N ALA A 428 -23.85 2.39 16.68
CA ALA A 428 -23.82 1.07 17.33
C ALA A 428 -22.82 1.02 18.48
N GLY A 429 -23.19 0.37 19.59
CA GLY A 429 -22.36 0.24 20.79
C GLY A 429 -22.31 1.49 21.67
N LYS A 430 -22.85 2.63 21.23
CA LYS A 430 -22.95 3.86 22.03
C LYS A 430 -24.22 3.86 22.89
N LYS A 431 -24.13 4.54 24.03
CA LYS A 431 -25.25 4.73 24.94
C LYS A 431 -25.97 6.02 24.64
N TYR A 432 -27.29 5.95 24.71
CA TYR A 432 -28.20 7.09 24.58
C TYR A 432 -29.21 7.08 25.72
N THR A 433 -29.70 8.25 26.08
CA THR A 433 -30.70 8.42 27.13
C THR A 433 -31.97 9.01 26.56
N LEU A 434 -33.07 8.26 26.65
CA LEU A 434 -34.43 8.72 26.35
C LEU A 434 -35.00 9.40 27.58
N THR A 435 -35.40 10.66 27.46
CA THR A 435 -35.96 11.46 28.54
C THR A 435 -37.30 12.03 28.10
N GLU A 436 -38.29 11.95 28.98
CA GLU A 436 -39.54 12.68 28.83
C GLU A 436 -39.41 14.08 29.46
N THR A 437 -39.53 15.12 28.66
CA THR A 437 -39.39 16.51 29.11
C THR A 437 -40.75 17.12 29.50
N LYS A 438 -41.83 16.55 28.99
CA LYS A 438 -43.22 16.88 29.37
C LYS A 438 -44.11 15.65 29.13
N PRO A 439 -44.86 15.18 30.18
CA PRO A 439 -45.79 14.06 29.99
C PRO A 439 -47.01 14.47 29.17
N ALA A 440 -47.73 13.50 28.66
CA ALA A 440 -49.06 13.67 28.09
C ALA A 440 -50.05 14.18 29.15
N ASP A 441 -51.08 14.92 28.73
CA ASP A 441 -52.04 15.47 29.65
C ASP A 441 -52.78 14.38 30.43
N GLY A 442 -52.70 14.43 31.78
CA GLY A 442 -53.28 13.45 32.68
C GLY A 442 -52.32 12.31 33.09
N TYR A 443 -51.09 12.33 32.61
CA TYR A 443 -50.07 11.34 32.91
C TYR A 443 -48.93 11.94 33.75
N VAL A 444 -48.09 11.08 34.29
CA VAL A 444 -46.95 11.40 35.13
C VAL A 444 -45.67 11.21 34.32
N THR A 445 -44.70 12.09 34.47
CA THR A 445 -43.41 12.01 33.78
C THR A 445 -42.73 10.68 34.09
N ALA A 446 -42.35 9.94 33.05
CA ALA A 446 -41.60 8.69 33.17
C ALA A 446 -40.16 8.91 33.60
N GLU A 447 -39.55 7.91 34.22
CA GLU A 447 -38.12 7.90 34.45
C GLU A 447 -37.39 7.75 33.13
N SER A 448 -36.22 8.42 33.01
CA SER A 448 -35.36 8.31 31.83
C SER A 448 -34.83 6.89 31.61
N ILE A 449 -34.74 6.47 30.35
CA ILE A 449 -34.29 5.15 29.95
C ILE A 449 -32.94 5.31 29.24
N THR A 450 -31.87 4.69 29.77
CA THR A 450 -30.58 4.58 29.08
C THR A 450 -30.51 3.25 28.33
N PHE A 451 -30.18 3.29 27.03
CA PHE A 451 -30.05 2.12 26.18
C PHE A 451 -28.75 2.18 25.39
N THR A 452 -28.24 1.01 25.01
CA THR A 452 -27.08 0.89 24.09
C THR A 452 -27.61 0.48 22.73
N VAL A 453 -27.18 1.15 21.67
CA VAL A 453 -27.60 0.82 20.30
C VAL A 453 -26.97 -0.51 19.87
N GLU A 454 -27.80 -1.43 19.41
CA GLU A 454 -27.37 -2.72 18.88
C GLU A 454 -26.73 -2.55 17.50
N ASP A 455 -25.69 -3.37 17.21
CA ASP A 455 -25.11 -3.46 15.86
C ASP A 455 -26.02 -4.32 14.97
N SER A 456 -27.09 -3.71 14.51
CA SER A 456 -28.14 -4.37 13.73
C SER A 456 -28.97 -3.37 12.93
N SER A 457 -29.32 -3.71 11.70
CA SER A 457 -30.31 -2.99 10.89
C SER A 457 -31.75 -3.32 11.26
N LYS A 458 -31.97 -4.33 12.13
CA LYS A 458 -33.31 -4.63 12.68
C LYS A 458 -33.67 -3.61 13.74
N ALA A 459 -34.96 -3.18 13.74
CA ALA A 459 -35.41 -2.22 14.71
C ALA A 459 -35.27 -2.73 16.16
N GLN A 460 -34.39 -2.06 16.93
CA GLN A 460 -34.30 -2.22 18.38
C GLN A 460 -35.45 -1.48 19.03
N LYS A 461 -36.24 -2.17 19.88
CA LYS A 461 -37.45 -1.60 20.49
C LYS A 461 -37.18 -1.07 21.88
N ILE A 462 -37.56 0.18 22.11
CA ILE A 462 -37.48 0.85 23.42
C ILE A 462 -38.90 1.32 23.75
N GLU A 463 -39.43 0.87 24.90
CA GLU A 463 -40.77 1.23 25.36
C GLU A 463 -40.68 2.08 26.63
N MET A 464 -41.27 3.30 26.63
CA MET A 464 -41.43 4.17 27.79
C MET A 464 -42.88 4.22 28.20
N LYS A 465 -43.15 3.96 29.49
CA LYS A 465 -44.50 3.83 30.03
C LYS A 465 -44.80 4.93 31.03
N ASP A 466 -45.98 5.54 30.93
CA ASP A 466 -46.50 6.51 31.92
C ASP A 466 -47.62 5.92 32.76
N ASP A 467 -47.56 6.25 34.04
CA ASP A 467 -48.71 6.08 34.94
C ASP A 467 -49.63 7.34 34.88
N VAL A 468 -50.88 7.20 35.31
CA VAL A 468 -51.80 8.30 35.33
C VAL A 468 -51.69 9.11 36.64
N THR A 469 -52.04 10.39 36.61
CA THR A 469 -52.24 11.16 37.84
C THR A 469 -53.50 10.64 38.56
N LYS A 470 -53.47 10.65 39.89
CA LYS A 470 -54.54 10.09 40.74
C LYS A 470 -54.90 11.09 41.83
N VAL A 471 -56.18 11.55 41.86
CA VAL A 471 -56.63 12.48 42.86
C VAL A 471 -57.85 11.88 43.57
N GLN A 472 -57.88 11.96 44.88
CA GLN A 472 -59.01 11.54 45.73
C GLN A 472 -59.55 12.73 46.47
N ILE A 473 -60.82 13.04 46.22
CA ILE A 473 -61.48 14.20 46.81
C ILE A 473 -62.52 13.75 47.83
N SER A 474 -62.32 14.16 49.08
CA SER A 474 -63.22 13.89 50.18
C SER A 474 -64.02 15.15 50.49
N LYS A 475 -65.37 15.04 50.57
CA LYS A 475 -66.29 16.03 51.07
C LYS A 475 -66.74 15.61 52.46
N THR A 476 -66.27 16.31 53.50
CA THR A 476 -66.46 15.84 54.89
C THR A 476 -67.08 16.93 55.77
N ASP A 477 -67.70 16.51 56.91
CA ASP A 477 -67.95 17.39 58.03
C ASP A 477 -66.64 17.74 58.79
N ILE A 478 -66.73 18.61 59.76
CA ILE A 478 -65.59 19.01 60.60
C ILE A 478 -64.99 17.85 61.36
N SER A 479 -65.72 16.74 61.59
CA SER A 479 -65.21 15.51 62.25
C SER A 479 -64.48 14.58 61.30
N GLY A 480 -64.55 14.84 59.99
CA GLY A 480 -63.93 14.00 58.95
C GLY A 480 -64.79 12.87 58.40
N LYS A 481 -66.14 12.85 58.72
CA LYS A 481 -67.08 11.92 58.13
C LYS A 481 -67.54 12.44 56.75
N GLU A 482 -67.48 11.53 55.71
CA GLU A 482 -68.00 11.86 54.37
C GLU A 482 -69.43 12.36 54.39
N LEU A 483 -69.67 13.41 53.60
CA LEU A 483 -70.95 14.08 53.45
C LEU A 483 -71.53 13.84 52.04
N PRO A 484 -72.55 13.02 51.86
CA PRO A 484 -73.22 12.86 50.58
C PRO A 484 -74.16 14.03 50.27
N GLY A 485 -74.33 14.33 48.98
CA GLY A 485 -75.36 15.30 48.51
C GLY A 485 -74.82 16.71 48.16
N ALA A 486 -73.55 17.00 48.39
CA ALA A 486 -72.90 18.22 47.91
C ALA A 486 -72.69 18.20 46.39
N LYS A 487 -73.05 19.26 45.69
CA LYS A 487 -72.69 19.45 44.29
C LYS A 487 -71.35 20.13 44.19
N LEU A 488 -70.34 19.38 43.72
CA LEU A 488 -68.94 19.81 43.64
C LEU A 488 -68.53 19.98 42.17
N THR A 489 -67.65 20.94 41.95
CA THR A 489 -67.10 21.26 40.63
C THR A 489 -65.59 21.55 40.73
N ILE A 490 -64.80 20.94 39.87
CA ILE A 490 -63.39 21.29 39.67
C ILE A 490 -63.31 22.29 38.53
N LEU A 491 -62.57 23.38 38.79
CA LEU A 491 -62.25 24.41 37.82
C LEU A 491 -60.77 24.41 37.56
N ASP A 492 -60.40 24.56 36.29
CA ASP A 492 -58.99 24.76 35.91
C ASP A 492 -58.53 26.17 36.28
N LYS A 493 -57.28 26.48 36.00
CA LYS A 493 -56.61 27.77 36.26
C LYS A 493 -57.33 28.96 35.57
N ASP A 494 -58.06 28.71 34.50
CA ASP A 494 -58.80 29.69 33.69
C ASP A 494 -60.24 29.77 34.08
N GLY A 495 -60.71 29.03 35.13
CA GLY A 495 -62.04 28.98 35.65
C GLY A 495 -63.05 28.15 34.83
N LYS A 496 -62.55 27.33 33.90
CA LYS A 496 -63.32 26.39 33.11
C LYS A 496 -63.66 25.15 33.94
N VAL A 497 -64.89 24.67 33.87
CA VAL A 497 -65.27 23.40 34.48
C VAL A 497 -64.57 22.23 33.84
N VAL A 498 -63.84 21.44 34.65
CA VAL A 498 -63.17 20.20 34.26
C VAL A 498 -64.05 19.01 34.57
N GLU A 499 -64.66 18.96 35.79
CA GLU A 499 -65.54 17.89 36.24
C GLU A 499 -66.54 18.42 37.24
N SER A 500 -67.73 17.81 37.29
CA SER A 500 -68.73 18.10 38.28
C SER A 500 -69.49 16.82 38.70
N TRP A 501 -69.67 16.64 40.01
CA TRP A 501 -70.36 15.46 40.55
C TRP A 501 -71.16 15.83 41.82
N THR A 502 -71.93 14.87 42.30
CA THR A 502 -72.56 14.95 43.61
C THR A 502 -71.82 14.05 44.59
N SER A 503 -71.39 14.56 45.76
CA SER A 503 -70.67 13.81 46.77
C SER A 503 -71.46 12.60 47.29
N GLU A 504 -70.75 11.55 47.58
CA GLU A 504 -71.29 10.28 48.10
C GLU A 504 -70.75 9.98 49.51
N GLU A 505 -71.05 8.78 50.07
CA GLU A 505 -70.47 8.30 51.32
C GLU A 505 -69.03 7.87 51.20
N LYS A 506 -68.44 8.06 50.04
CA LYS A 506 -67.07 7.73 49.71
C LYS A 506 -66.39 8.89 49.04
N ALA A 507 -65.07 8.99 49.23
CA ALA A 507 -64.28 9.95 48.48
C ALA A 507 -64.40 9.72 46.97
N HIS A 508 -64.50 10.80 46.18
CA HIS A 508 -64.50 10.75 44.73
C HIS A 508 -63.11 10.57 44.20
N TYR A 509 -62.91 9.61 43.30
CA TYR A 509 -61.60 9.25 42.71
C TYR A 509 -61.55 9.68 41.26
N ILE A 510 -60.50 10.44 40.92
CA ILE A 510 -60.33 11.00 39.59
C ILE A 510 -58.96 10.55 39.11
N GLU A 511 -58.89 9.95 37.93
CA GLU A 511 -57.65 9.61 37.20
C GLU A 511 -57.54 10.57 36.01
N MET A 512 -56.26 10.71 35.55
CA MET A 512 -55.91 11.48 34.34
C MET A 512 -56.26 12.99 34.43
N LEU A 513 -56.28 13.56 35.65
CA LEU A 513 -56.38 15.00 35.77
C LEU A 513 -55.02 15.65 35.46
N PRO A 514 -54.93 16.54 34.42
CA PRO A 514 -53.65 17.10 34.03
C PRO A 514 -52.89 17.78 35.18
N ILE A 515 -51.55 17.70 35.17
CA ILE A 515 -50.70 18.38 36.16
C ILE A 515 -50.98 19.88 36.10
N GLY A 516 -51.32 20.50 37.25
CA GLY A 516 -51.65 21.91 37.26
C GLY A 516 -52.43 22.36 38.49
N ALA A 517 -52.80 23.65 38.52
CA ALA A 517 -53.55 24.26 39.61
C ALA A 517 -55.02 24.21 39.29
N TYR A 518 -55.78 23.83 40.30
CA TYR A 518 -57.24 23.67 40.24
C TYR A 518 -57.89 24.32 41.43
N THR A 519 -59.22 24.60 41.29
CA THR A 519 -60.09 25.06 42.35
C THR A 519 -61.26 24.08 42.49
N LEU A 520 -61.39 23.48 43.64
CA LEU A 520 -62.59 22.71 44.02
C LEU A 520 -63.64 23.70 44.60
N ARG A 521 -64.78 23.77 43.97
CA ARG A 521 -65.90 24.63 44.36
C ARG A 521 -67.11 23.79 44.75
N GLU A 522 -67.80 24.22 45.79
CA GLU A 522 -69.11 23.70 46.12
C GLU A 522 -70.18 24.59 45.55
N GLU A 523 -70.98 24.06 44.62
CA GLU A 523 -72.10 24.76 44.04
C GLU A 523 -73.37 24.72 44.95
N THR A 524 -73.55 23.61 45.66
CA THR A 524 -74.67 23.39 46.60
C THR A 524 -74.18 22.49 47.74
N ALA A 525 -74.36 22.94 48.98
CA ALA A 525 -74.08 22.16 50.18
C ALA A 525 -75.19 21.11 50.45
N PRO A 526 -74.83 20.01 51.14
CA PRO A 526 -75.80 19.05 51.64
C PRO A 526 -76.81 19.72 52.62
N ASP A 527 -77.98 19.13 52.77
CA ASP A 527 -78.98 19.66 53.72
C ASP A 527 -78.45 19.76 55.13
N GLY A 528 -78.57 20.91 55.75
CA GLY A 528 -78.12 21.20 57.11
C GLY A 528 -76.66 21.72 57.21
N TYR A 529 -75.96 21.96 56.10
CA TYR A 529 -74.59 22.49 56.04
C TYR A 529 -74.55 23.83 55.28
N LEU A 530 -73.51 24.63 55.58
CA LEU A 530 -73.15 25.85 54.83
C LEU A 530 -72.28 25.48 53.63
N VAL A 531 -72.41 26.25 52.54
CA VAL A 531 -71.51 26.11 51.37
C VAL A 531 -70.07 26.44 51.80
N ALA A 532 -69.14 25.53 51.55
CA ALA A 532 -67.76 25.72 51.86
C ALA A 532 -67.10 26.74 50.93
N GLU A 533 -66.03 27.37 51.43
CA GLU A 533 -65.16 28.19 50.59
C GLU A 533 -64.41 27.32 49.54
N ASP A 534 -64.07 27.94 48.39
CA ASP A 534 -63.26 27.29 47.33
C ASP A 534 -61.95 26.75 47.88
N VAL A 535 -61.62 25.46 47.61
CA VAL A 535 -60.37 24.83 47.97
C VAL A 535 -59.44 24.82 46.75
N LYS A 536 -58.32 25.55 46.84
CA LYS A 536 -57.30 25.52 45.80
C LYS A 536 -56.32 24.33 46.03
N PHE A 537 -56.09 23.54 45.01
CA PHE A 537 -55.12 22.40 45.06
C PHE A 537 -54.36 22.34 43.79
N THR A 538 -53.19 21.62 43.84
CA THR A 538 -52.31 21.41 42.67
C THR A 538 -52.18 19.92 42.45
N VAL A 539 -52.50 19.45 41.25
CA VAL A 539 -52.15 18.11 40.79
C VAL A 539 -50.65 18.10 40.50
N LYS A 540 -49.90 17.32 41.28
CA LYS A 540 -48.47 17.18 41.18
C LYS A 540 -48.09 16.05 40.23
N ASP A 541 -46.86 16.09 39.73
CA ASP A 541 -46.25 15.04 38.90
C ASP A 541 -45.87 13.83 39.79
N THR A 542 -46.87 12.99 40.07
CA THR A 542 -46.71 11.76 40.87
C THR A 542 -47.87 10.78 40.61
N GLY A 543 -47.55 9.49 40.50
CA GLY A 543 -48.54 8.40 40.40
C GLY A 543 -49.19 8.03 41.74
N GLU A 544 -48.77 8.66 42.85
CA GLU A 544 -49.41 8.48 44.15
C GLU A 544 -50.77 9.16 44.24
N ILE A 545 -51.69 8.61 45.03
CA ILE A 545 -53.00 9.19 45.23
C ILE A 545 -52.87 10.50 46.01
N GLN A 546 -53.21 11.62 45.38
CA GLN A 546 -53.20 12.96 45.97
C GLN A 546 -54.57 13.22 46.61
N LYS A 547 -54.58 13.54 47.93
CA LYS A 547 -55.79 13.71 48.69
C LYS A 547 -56.16 15.18 48.84
N VAL A 548 -57.36 15.52 48.50
CA VAL A 548 -57.95 16.85 48.69
C VAL A 548 -59.20 16.71 49.57
N VAL A 549 -59.35 17.54 50.58
CA VAL A 549 -60.47 17.49 51.53
C VAL A 549 -61.15 18.86 51.57
N MET A 550 -62.45 18.88 51.30
CA MET A 550 -63.30 20.03 51.51
C MET A 550 -64.20 19.74 52.71
N LYS A 551 -64.26 20.69 53.68
CA LYS A 551 -64.97 20.51 54.91
C LYS A 551 -66.18 21.48 54.99
N ASP A 552 -67.33 20.99 55.43
CA ASP A 552 -68.48 21.80 55.70
C ASP A 552 -68.77 22.01 57.19
N GLU A 553 -69.20 23.18 57.51
CA GLU A 553 -69.73 23.52 58.83
C GLU A 553 -71.26 23.34 58.84
N ALA A 554 -71.75 22.71 59.89
CA ALA A 554 -73.22 22.62 60.07
C ALA A 554 -73.81 23.98 60.24
N LYS A 555 -75.03 24.20 59.64
CA LYS A 555 -75.79 25.43 59.85
C LYS A 555 -76.10 25.58 61.33
N PRO A 556 -75.93 26.78 61.95
CA PRO A 556 -76.29 27.01 63.32
C PRO A 556 -77.76 26.68 63.58
N THR A 557 -78.02 25.81 64.54
CA THR A 557 -79.43 25.54 65.01
C THR A 557 -79.90 26.77 65.79
N GLU A 558 -80.95 27.44 65.29
CA GLU A 558 -81.53 28.55 66.04
C GLU A 558 -82.07 28.05 67.39
N THR A 559 -81.47 28.51 68.50
CA THR A 559 -82.02 28.36 69.88
C THR A 559 -82.89 29.60 70.20
N PRO A 560 -84.10 29.48 70.78
CA PRO A 560 -85.02 30.63 71.03
C PRO A 560 -84.45 31.65 72.03
N THR A 561 -84.68 32.92 71.72
CA THR A 561 -84.30 34.12 72.41
C THR A 561 -84.97 34.22 73.80
N GLU A 562 -84.24 34.48 74.87
CA GLU A 562 -84.73 35.24 76.03
C GLU A 562 -83.88 36.50 76.20
N THR A 563 -84.64 37.61 76.31
CA THR A 563 -84.22 39.01 76.41
C THR A 563 -84.16 39.44 77.89
N PRO A 564 -83.76 40.62 78.35
CA PRO A 564 -82.41 41.11 78.67
C PRO A 564 -82.33 41.63 80.13
N THR A 565 -81.19 42.02 80.64
CA THR A 565 -81.13 43.05 81.70
C THR A 565 -79.77 43.76 81.67
N GLU A 566 -79.99 45.08 81.78
CA GLU A 566 -79.04 46.19 81.62
C GLU A 566 -77.88 46.21 82.63
N THR A 567 -76.78 46.72 82.16
CA THR A 567 -75.94 47.90 82.53
C THR A 567 -75.33 47.97 83.97
N PRO A 568 -74.29 48.77 84.27
CA PRO A 568 -73.36 49.58 83.41
C PRO A 568 -71.86 49.64 83.88
N SER A 569 -71.13 50.28 83.02
CA SER A 569 -70.09 51.26 83.31
C SER A 569 -68.84 50.85 84.08
N GLU A 570 -67.70 51.08 83.62
CA GLU A 570 -66.84 52.30 83.59
C GLU A 570 -65.51 52.04 82.87
N THR A 571 -65.18 53.02 82.09
CA THR A 571 -63.82 53.35 81.59
C THR A 571 -63.03 53.97 82.76
N PRO A 572 -61.73 54.28 82.72
CA PRO A 572 -60.78 54.47 81.59
C PRO A 572 -59.29 54.19 81.90
N GLU A 573 -58.55 54.53 80.91
CA GLU A 573 -57.13 55.16 80.95
C GLU A 573 -55.96 54.25 81.05
N THR A 574 -55.14 54.36 80.07
CA THR A 574 -54.02 55.19 79.55
C THR A 574 -52.67 54.60 79.70
N THR A 575 -51.96 54.85 78.61
CA THR A 575 -50.46 55.16 78.57
C THR A 575 -49.49 53.98 78.78
N ASP A 576 -48.55 53.74 78.03
CA ASP A 576 -47.57 54.50 77.25
C ASP A 576 -46.66 53.58 76.50
N THR A 577 -46.21 54.08 75.41
CA THR A 577 -45.02 53.65 74.64
C THR A 577 -43.73 53.89 75.48
N PRO A 578 -42.55 53.32 75.28
CA PRO A 578 -41.89 53.36 73.98
C PRO A 578 -40.77 52.26 73.72
N SER A 579 -40.47 52.18 72.46
CA SER A 579 -39.14 52.22 71.90
C SER A 579 -38.11 51.07 72.04
N GLY A 580 -37.61 50.73 70.86
CA GLY A 580 -36.21 50.33 70.65
C GLY A 580 -36.08 48.86 70.23
N THR A 581 -35.66 48.53 69.18
CA THR A 581 -34.52 48.75 68.32
C THR A 581 -34.52 47.71 67.19
N ILE A 582 -34.15 48.18 66.06
CA ILE A 582 -33.82 47.48 64.84
C ILE A 582 -32.73 46.45 65.06
N SER A 583 -32.85 45.23 64.50
CA SER A 583 -31.73 44.43 64.05
C SER A 583 -32.09 43.72 62.74
N THR A 584 -31.48 44.23 61.74
CA THR A 584 -31.34 43.62 60.40
C THR A 584 -30.41 42.43 60.49
N ASP A 585 -30.84 41.26 60.04
CA ASP A 585 -29.90 40.23 59.54
C ASP A 585 -30.50 39.54 58.35
N ALA A 586 -29.85 39.76 57.20
CA ALA A 586 -30.08 39.08 55.94
C ALA A 586 -29.37 37.71 55.95
N PRO A 587 -29.88 36.69 55.28
CA PRO A 587 -29.19 35.41 55.20
C PRO A 587 -28.03 35.48 54.20
N LYS A 588 -26.84 35.12 54.66
CA LYS A 588 -25.64 34.84 53.83
C LYS A 588 -25.81 33.55 53.08
N THR A 589 -25.82 33.63 51.75
CA THR A 589 -25.42 32.52 50.88
C THR A 589 -23.94 32.58 50.71
N GLY A 590 -23.21 31.64 51.34
CA GLY A 590 -21.76 31.45 51.16
C GLY A 590 -21.52 30.12 50.47
N ASP A 591 -21.06 30.22 49.22
CA ASP A 591 -20.45 29.11 48.50
C ASP A 591 -18.96 29.12 48.83
N ASP A 592 -18.53 28.17 49.67
CA ASP A 592 -17.15 27.94 50.03
C ASP A 592 -16.52 26.86 49.16
N THR A 593 -16.36 27.10 47.85
CA THR A 593 -15.48 26.29 46.99
C THR A 593 -14.13 26.99 46.88
N PRO A 594 -13.00 26.34 47.30
CA PRO A 594 -11.69 26.99 47.27
C PRO A 594 -11.20 27.15 45.82
N VAL A 595 -11.17 28.38 45.34
CA VAL A 595 -10.64 28.80 44.02
C VAL A 595 -9.21 28.30 43.76
N MET A 596 -8.46 27.92 44.78
CA MET A 596 -7.10 27.35 44.69
C MET A 596 -7.04 25.99 44.00
N PHE A 597 -8.14 25.22 44.00
CA PHE A 597 -8.15 23.89 43.36
C PHE A 597 -8.13 23.96 41.82
N TRP A 598 -8.77 25.00 41.25
CA TRP A 598 -8.80 25.21 39.79
C TRP A 598 -7.51 25.82 39.25
N ILE A 599 -6.76 26.57 40.05
CA ILE A 599 -5.47 27.11 39.64
C ILE A 599 -4.39 26.01 39.56
N LEU A 600 -4.47 24.98 40.42
CA LEU A 600 -3.56 23.82 40.36
C LEU A 600 -3.81 22.90 39.13
N LEU A 601 -5.07 22.74 38.71
CA LEU A 601 -5.42 21.97 37.52
C LEU A 601 -5.01 22.67 36.21
N ALA A 602 -5.11 24.01 36.14
CA ALA A 602 -4.63 24.80 35.01
C ALA A 602 -3.11 24.80 34.89
N GLY A 603 -2.37 24.77 36.03
CA GLY A 603 -0.93 24.70 36.08
C GLY A 603 -0.33 23.40 35.58
N LEU A 604 -1.00 22.25 35.82
CA LEU A 604 -0.56 20.92 35.34
C LEU A 604 -0.77 20.76 33.83
N GLY A 605 -1.79 21.39 33.23
CA GLY A 605 -2.03 21.37 31.77
C GLY A 605 -0.92 22.08 30.99
N ILE A 606 -0.35 23.16 31.51
CA ILE A 606 0.72 23.95 30.85
C ILE A 606 2.07 23.23 30.89
N ILE A 607 2.36 22.43 31.92
CA ILE A 607 3.60 21.65 32.03
C ILE A 607 3.60 20.44 31.09
N GLY A 608 2.44 19.84 30.85
CA GLY A 608 2.28 18.72 29.90
C GLY A 608 2.54 19.12 28.43
N PHE A 609 2.13 20.30 28.00
CA PHE A 609 2.37 20.83 26.65
C PHE A 609 3.83 21.29 26.42
N GLY A 610 4.51 21.78 27.45
CA GLY A 610 5.91 22.22 27.36
C GLY A 610 6.90 21.07 27.13
N THR A 611 6.68 19.91 27.75
CA THR A 611 7.57 18.73 27.64
C THR A 611 7.43 17.99 26.31
N SER A 612 6.23 17.92 25.72
CA SER A 612 6.01 17.34 24.39
C SER A 612 6.67 18.15 23.27
N ALA A 613 6.66 19.47 23.34
CA ALA A 613 7.27 20.34 22.33
C ALA A 613 8.82 20.27 22.35
N VAL A 614 9.44 20.04 23.51
CA VAL A 614 10.89 19.90 23.65
C VAL A 614 11.36 18.52 23.17
N TYR A 615 10.56 17.46 23.37
CA TYR A 615 10.89 16.10 22.90
C TYR A 615 10.86 15.98 21.37
N LEU A 616 9.89 16.60 20.70
CA LEU A 616 9.78 16.62 19.24
C LEU A 616 10.87 17.47 18.55
N ARG A 617 11.39 18.52 19.22
CA ARG A 617 12.47 19.35 18.68
C ARG A 617 13.86 18.68 18.73
N LYS A 618 14.06 17.71 19.64
CA LYS A 618 15.32 16.97 19.80
C LYS A 618 15.47 15.82 18.79
N LYS A 619 14.36 15.32 18.19
CA LYS A 619 14.36 14.25 17.17
C LYS A 619 14.58 14.77 15.73
N ARG A 620 14.55 16.10 15.52
CA ARG A 620 14.82 16.72 14.20
C ARG A 620 16.28 17.19 14.01
N LYS A 621 17.16 16.90 14.96
CA LYS A 621 18.60 17.27 14.92
C LYS A 621 19.54 16.06 15.12
N LYS A 622 19.08 14.87 14.77
CA LYS A 622 19.99 13.71 14.59
C LYS A 622 19.76 13.06 13.25
#